data_2c7d5a8a1f48764246d14e73eee057e9
#
_entry.id   2c7d5a8a1f48764246d14e73eee057e9
#
_cell.length_a   1.000
_cell.length_b   1.000
_cell.length_c   1.000
_cell.angle_alpha   90.00
_cell.angle_beta   90.00
_cell.angle_gamma   90.00
#
_symmetry.space_group_name_H-M   'P 1'
#
loop_
_entity.id
_entity.type
_entity.pdbx_description
1 polymer ?
#
loop_
_entity_poly.entity_id
_entity_poly.type
_entity_poly.pdbx_seq_one_letter_code
_entity_poly.pdbx_strand_id
1 'polypeptide(L)'
;MTDVGEIRRLIDLNPWVTLVSQTDDGLVASHYAVMLDDTRDDLTIVGHVGKPDDAILGLGDRELLVVVQGPHGYITPRWYGDVPAVPTWNFVSAHLSGIPELLSPEENLRVLERLVERFEGRGDDARGLYAVPNDAAFVERLERGTVGFRLTPTRVTAKRKLSQNRPAEVVETIIDGLTAEGRHELSAEMRRAADARVRP
;
A
#
# COMPACT_ATOMS: atom_id res chain seq x y z
N MET A 1 9.87 -11.87 -0.39
CA MET A 1 9.59 -11.25 -1.71
C MET A 1 10.64 -10.18 -1.95
N THR A 2 11.40 -10.29 -3.02
CA THR A 2 12.54 -9.40 -3.34
C THR A 2 12.39 -8.74 -4.72
N ASP A 3 11.40 -9.15 -5.48
CA ASP A 3 11.09 -8.59 -6.79
C ASP A 3 10.49 -7.19 -6.63
N VAL A 4 11.16 -6.19 -7.19
CA VAL A 4 10.78 -4.77 -7.11
C VAL A 4 9.43 -4.52 -7.81
N GLY A 5 9.20 -5.15 -8.97
CA GLY A 5 7.95 -5.02 -9.71
C GLY A 5 6.75 -5.53 -8.91
N GLU A 6 6.92 -6.65 -8.20
CA GLU A 6 5.88 -7.18 -7.32
C GLU A 6 5.59 -6.27 -6.11
N ILE A 7 6.61 -5.63 -5.55
CA ILE A 7 6.45 -4.70 -4.44
C ILE A 7 5.77 -3.41 -4.95
N ARG A 8 6.17 -2.89 -6.12
CA ARG A 8 5.51 -1.75 -6.76
C ARG A 8 4.03 -2.02 -7.01
N ARG A 9 3.71 -3.20 -7.57
CA ARG A 9 2.33 -3.64 -7.78
C ARG A 9 1.53 -3.70 -6.47
N LEU A 10 2.14 -4.22 -5.40
CA LEU A 10 1.49 -4.29 -4.09
C LEU A 10 1.15 -2.90 -3.56
N ILE A 11 2.09 -1.94 -3.62
CA ILE A 11 1.86 -0.55 -3.22
C ILE A 11 0.76 0.09 -4.06
N ASP A 12 0.81 -0.15 -5.37
CA ASP A 12 -0.14 0.43 -6.31
C ASP A 12 -1.58 -0.05 -6.08
N LEU A 13 -1.76 -1.33 -5.77
CA LEU A 13 -3.08 -1.90 -5.49
C LEU A 13 -3.59 -1.62 -4.06
N ASN A 14 -2.70 -1.25 -3.12
CA ASN A 14 -3.04 -1.05 -1.72
C ASN A 14 -2.50 0.31 -1.23
N PRO A 15 -3.04 1.42 -1.75
CA PRO A 15 -2.53 2.76 -1.48
C PRO A 15 -2.81 3.25 -0.06
N TRP A 16 -3.82 2.70 0.64
CA TRP A 16 -4.15 3.06 2.01
C TRP A 16 -3.23 2.33 2.98
N VAL A 17 -2.28 3.07 3.56
CA VAL A 17 -1.19 2.48 4.36
C VAL A 17 -1.23 2.95 5.80
N THR A 18 -0.55 2.22 6.69
CA THR A 18 -0.26 2.68 8.04
C THR A 18 1.14 3.29 8.07
N LEU A 19 1.22 4.52 8.56
CA LEU A 19 2.45 5.23 8.86
C LEU A 19 2.75 5.05 10.35
N VAL A 20 3.96 4.62 10.69
CA VAL A 20 4.37 4.44 12.09
C VAL A 20 5.69 5.16 12.32
N SER A 21 5.77 5.94 13.39
CA SER A 21 7.00 6.62 13.81
C SER A 21 7.27 6.39 15.28
N GLN A 22 8.55 6.36 15.66
CA GLN A 22 9.00 6.36 17.06
C GLN A 22 9.23 7.81 17.49
N THR A 23 8.44 8.27 18.44
CA THR A 23 8.57 9.60 19.05
C THR A 23 9.11 9.50 20.48
N ASP A 24 9.33 10.63 21.13
CA ASP A 24 9.79 10.67 22.51
C ASP A 24 8.73 10.11 23.48
N ASP A 25 7.45 10.23 23.10
CA ASP A 25 6.30 9.71 23.86
C ASP A 25 5.93 8.25 23.52
N GLY A 26 6.71 7.60 22.63
CA GLY A 26 6.50 6.21 22.21
C GLY A 26 6.17 6.07 20.72
N LEU A 27 5.59 4.91 20.36
CA LEU A 27 5.15 4.65 18.99
C LEU A 27 3.83 5.37 18.71
N VAL A 28 3.79 6.07 17.59
CA VAL A 28 2.58 6.69 17.06
C VAL A 28 2.26 6.10 15.69
N ALA A 29 0.98 6.04 15.33
CA ALA A 29 0.54 5.53 14.05
C ALA A 29 -0.60 6.37 13.49
N SER A 30 -0.61 6.54 12.17
CA SER A 30 -1.69 7.19 11.42
C SER A 30 -1.90 6.46 10.09
N HIS A 31 -2.98 6.78 9.37
CA HIS A 31 -3.33 6.12 8.11
C HIS A 31 -3.52 7.16 7.01
N TYR A 32 -2.81 6.95 5.90
CA TYR A 32 -2.85 7.87 4.76
C TYR A 32 -2.72 7.12 3.44
N ALA A 33 -3.18 7.75 2.37
CA ALA A 33 -2.95 7.25 1.02
C ALA A 33 -1.55 7.65 0.54
N VAL A 34 -0.88 6.69 -0.10
CA VAL A 34 0.40 6.91 -0.79
C VAL A 34 0.32 6.45 -2.25
N MET A 35 1.23 6.96 -3.06
CA MET A 35 1.43 6.52 -4.44
C MET A 35 2.92 6.28 -4.67
N LEU A 36 3.25 5.45 -5.66
CA LEU A 36 4.60 5.42 -6.19
C LEU A 36 4.95 6.77 -6.81
N ASP A 37 6.17 7.23 -6.60
CA ASP A 37 6.70 8.40 -7.32
C ASP A 37 6.94 7.99 -8.78
N ASP A 38 6.18 8.57 -9.72
CA ASP A 38 6.25 8.26 -11.15
C ASP A 38 7.48 8.87 -11.86
N THR A 39 8.22 9.72 -11.17
CA THR A 39 9.49 10.26 -11.65
C THR A 39 10.67 9.33 -11.35
N ARG A 40 10.42 8.19 -10.66
CA ARG A 40 11.43 7.23 -10.22
C ARG A 40 11.01 5.79 -10.53
N ASP A 41 11.99 4.95 -10.85
CA ASP A 41 11.79 3.52 -11.12
C ASP A 41 12.01 2.64 -9.88
N ASP A 42 12.42 3.21 -8.76
CA ASP A 42 12.61 2.52 -7.48
C ASP A 42 11.32 2.38 -6.67
N LEU A 43 11.43 2.11 -5.37
CA LEU A 43 10.29 2.00 -4.44
C LEU A 43 9.98 3.31 -3.72
N THR A 44 10.40 4.45 -4.28
CA THR A 44 10.06 5.75 -3.72
C THR A 44 8.55 5.97 -3.79
N ILE A 45 7.99 6.40 -2.68
CA ILE A 45 6.58 6.74 -2.54
C ILE A 45 6.42 8.22 -2.21
N VAL A 46 5.28 8.77 -2.62
CA VAL A 46 4.83 10.12 -2.26
C VAL A 46 3.46 10.05 -1.61
N GLY A 47 3.19 10.97 -0.72
CA GLY A 47 1.91 11.11 -0.05
C GLY A 47 1.82 12.46 0.64
N HIS A 48 0.74 12.67 1.37
CA HIS A 48 0.58 13.83 2.23
C HIS A 48 -0.06 13.41 3.55
N VAL A 49 0.16 14.20 4.59
CA VAL A 49 -0.53 14.10 5.87
C VAL A 49 -1.27 15.40 6.16
N GLY A 50 -2.36 15.31 6.91
CA GLY A 50 -3.02 16.50 7.47
C GLY A 50 -2.23 17.03 8.67
N LYS A 51 -2.26 18.34 8.93
CA LYS A 51 -1.78 18.89 10.18
C LYS A 51 -2.82 18.66 11.29
N PRO A 52 -2.41 18.31 12.53
CA PRO A 52 -1.04 18.31 13.09
C PRO A 52 -0.29 16.97 13.00
N ASP A 53 -0.73 15.99 12.19
CA ASP A 53 -0.11 14.65 12.13
C ASP A 53 1.35 14.70 11.67
N ASP A 54 1.75 15.71 10.89
CA ASP A 54 3.14 15.95 10.52
C ASP A 54 4.04 16.10 11.74
N ALA A 55 3.62 16.89 12.72
CA ALA A 55 4.35 17.08 13.97
C ALA A 55 4.26 15.83 14.87
N ILE A 56 3.09 15.19 14.96
CA ILE A 56 2.88 13.97 15.75
C ILE A 56 3.78 12.83 15.25
N LEU A 57 3.93 12.67 13.95
CA LEU A 57 4.80 11.66 13.34
C LEU A 57 6.29 12.07 13.34
N GLY A 58 6.61 13.34 13.60
CA GLY A 58 7.97 13.88 13.43
C GLY A 58 8.44 13.79 11.99
N LEU A 59 7.55 14.13 11.05
CA LEU A 59 7.74 13.94 9.62
C LEU A 59 8.92 14.81 9.13
N GLY A 60 9.86 14.20 8.43
CA GLY A 60 11.08 14.85 7.96
C GLY A 60 12.29 14.66 8.88
N ASP A 61 12.08 14.47 10.18
CA ASP A 61 13.16 14.35 11.16
C ASP A 61 13.37 12.91 11.68
N ARG A 62 12.32 12.09 11.64
CA ARG A 62 12.32 10.74 12.21
C ARG A 62 12.12 9.68 11.14
N GLU A 63 12.65 8.48 11.42
CA GLU A 63 12.39 7.31 10.55
C GLU A 63 10.88 6.99 10.57
N LEU A 64 10.31 6.90 9.38
CA LEU A 64 8.94 6.48 9.14
C LEU A 64 8.93 5.02 8.67
N LEU A 65 8.12 4.19 9.30
CA LEU A 65 7.76 2.87 8.80
C LEU A 65 6.41 2.95 8.10
N VAL A 66 6.40 2.65 6.81
CA VAL A 66 5.18 2.54 6.01
C VAL A 66 4.80 1.06 5.87
N VAL A 67 3.64 0.70 6.39
CA VAL A 67 3.09 -0.67 6.32
C VAL A 67 2.06 -0.73 5.21
N VAL A 68 2.40 -1.43 4.13
CA VAL A 68 1.50 -1.74 3.02
C VAL A 68 0.92 -3.12 3.28
N GLN A 69 -0.38 -3.18 3.53
CA GLN A 69 -1.11 -4.42 3.77
C GLN A 69 -1.90 -4.79 2.52
N GLY A 70 -1.52 -5.90 1.89
CA GLY A 70 -2.23 -6.47 0.75
C GLY A 70 -3.27 -7.50 1.15
N PRO A 71 -3.76 -8.29 0.18
CA PRO A 71 -4.75 -9.33 0.44
C PRO A 71 -4.29 -10.30 1.51
N HIS A 72 -5.20 -10.62 2.44
CA HIS A 72 -4.94 -11.53 3.55
C HIS A 72 -6.23 -12.26 3.96
N GLY A 73 -6.08 -13.43 4.58
CA GLY A 73 -7.22 -14.19 5.06
C GLY A 73 -6.84 -15.47 5.79
N TYR A 74 -7.78 -15.94 6.59
CA TYR A 74 -7.70 -17.20 7.28
C TYR A 74 -7.83 -18.36 6.29
N ILE A 75 -7.01 -19.41 6.47
CA ILE A 75 -7.03 -20.64 5.70
C ILE A 75 -7.43 -21.79 6.61
N THR A 76 -8.60 -22.35 6.37
CA THR A 76 -9.12 -23.47 7.14
C THR A 76 -8.46 -24.78 6.75
N PRO A 77 -8.16 -25.68 7.73
CA PRO A 77 -7.69 -27.03 7.44
C PRO A 77 -8.59 -27.86 6.54
N ARG A 78 -9.89 -27.54 6.46
CA ARG A 78 -10.87 -28.26 5.61
C ARG A 78 -10.51 -28.24 4.13
N TRP A 79 -9.73 -27.25 3.69
CA TRP A 79 -9.31 -27.14 2.29
C TRP A 79 -8.05 -27.94 1.96
N TYR A 80 -7.47 -28.63 2.95
CA TYR A 80 -6.27 -29.45 2.76
C TYR A 80 -6.59 -30.92 2.44
N GLY A 81 -7.87 -31.29 2.35
CA GLY A 81 -8.29 -32.69 2.17
C GLY A 81 -7.92 -33.56 3.37
N ASP A 82 -7.47 -34.78 3.09
CA ASP A 82 -7.11 -35.76 4.14
C ASP A 82 -5.68 -35.54 4.71
N VAL A 83 -4.99 -34.48 4.30
CA VAL A 83 -3.65 -34.17 4.80
C VAL A 83 -3.78 -33.44 6.14
N PRO A 84 -3.12 -33.93 7.23
CA PRO A 84 -3.09 -33.23 8.49
C PRO A 84 -2.56 -31.80 8.31
N ALA A 85 -3.36 -30.80 8.69
CA ALA A 85 -3.00 -29.40 8.58
C ALA A 85 -3.50 -28.61 9.79
N VAL A 86 -2.80 -27.53 10.08
CA VAL A 86 -3.19 -26.57 11.12
C VAL A 86 -3.78 -25.31 10.46
N PRO A 87 -4.69 -24.63 11.15
CA PRO A 87 -5.18 -23.32 10.70
C PRO A 87 -4.01 -22.35 10.49
N THR A 88 -4.13 -21.49 9.46
CA THR A 88 -3.11 -20.47 9.20
C THR A 88 -3.71 -19.24 8.52
N TRP A 89 -2.88 -18.25 8.29
CA TRP A 89 -3.21 -17.08 7.47
C TRP A 89 -2.32 -17.03 6.23
N ASN A 90 -2.92 -16.73 5.10
CA ASN A 90 -2.21 -16.28 3.92
C ASN A 90 -2.28 -14.77 3.84
N PHE A 91 -1.22 -14.14 3.37
CA PHE A 91 -1.12 -12.68 3.28
C PHE A 91 0.01 -12.23 2.36
N VAL A 92 -0.09 -10.97 1.93
CA VAL A 92 0.98 -10.23 1.27
C VAL A 92 1.15 -8.91 2.01
N SER A 93 2.39 -8.52 2.29
CA SER A 93 2.69 -7.23 2.93
C SER A 93 4.05 -6.71 2.52
N ALA A 94 4.21 -5.38 2.56
CA ALA A 94 5.50 -4.74 2.44
C ALA A 94 5.66 -3.68 3.53
N HIS A 95 6.87 -3.57 4.06
CA HIS A 95 7.30 -2.59 5.03
C HIS A 95 8.42 -1.77 4.40
N LEU A 96 8.24 -0.47 4.28
CA LEU A 96 9.23 0.46 3.76
C LEU A 96 9.64 1.39 4.90
N SER A 97 10.94 1.53 5.14
CA SER A 97 11.45 2.40 6.20
C SER A 97 12.46 3.40 5.65
N GLY A 98 12.42 4.61 6.15
CA GLY A 98 13.35 5.68 5.81
C GLY A 98 12.92 7.00 6.45
N ILE A 99 13.76 8.01 6.35
CA ILE A 99 13.41 9.38 6.77
C ILE A 99 12.78 10.07 5.55
N PRO A 100 11.51 10.51 5.61
CA PRO A 100 10.87 11.18 4.50
C PRO A 100 11.42 12.58 4.28
N GLU A 101 11.54 12.97 3.02
CA GLU A 101 11.77 14.35 2.61
C GLU A 101 10.44 15.11 2.61
N LEU A 102 10.40 16.30 3.19
CA LEU A 102 9.24 17.19 3.10
C LEU A 102 9.21 17.85 1.72
N LEU A 103 8.05 17.81 1.09
CA LEU A 103 7.84 18.41 -0.22
C LEU A 103 7.60 19.92 -0.11
N SER A 104 7.99 20.66 -1.15
CA SER A 104 7.59 22.06 -1.28
C SER A 104 6.07 22.17 -1.44
N PRO A 105 5.46 23.35 -1.16
CA PRO A 105 4.03 23.56 -1.37
C PRO A 105 3.56 23.18 -2.78
N GLU A 106 4.34 23.52 -3.81
CA GLU A 106 4.02 23.23 -5.21
C GLU A 106 4.10 21.71 -5.49
N GLU A 107 5.07 21.00 -4.91
CA GLU A 107 5.16 19.54 -5.04
C GLU A 107 4.02 18.85 -4.29
N ASN A 108 3.67 19.35 -3.09
CA ASN A 108 2.53 18.84 -2.33
C ASN A 108 1.23 18.98 -3.11
N LEU A 109 1.01 20.14 -3.74
CA LEU A 109 -0.17 20.36 -4.58
C LEU A 109 -0.24 19.35 -5.72
N ARG A 110 0.88 19.10 -6.42
CA ARG A 110 0.95 18.07 -7.48
C ARG A 110 0.62 16.66 -6.95
N VAL A 111 1.06 16.31 -5.74
CA VAL A 111 0.71 15.03 -5.11
C VAL A 111 -0.79 14.95 -4.84
N LEU A 112 -1.40 16.03 -4.34
CA LEU A 112 -2.85 16.10 -4.09
C LEU A 112 -3.65 15.96 -5.39
N GLU A 113 -3.26 16.66 -6.45
CA GLU A 113 -3.88 16.57 -7.78
C GLU A 113 -3.81 15.13 -8.33
N ARG A 114 -2.65 14.49 -8.23
CA ARG A 114 -2.48 13.09 -8.67
C ARG A 114 -3.31 12.10 -7.87
N LEU A 115 -3.49 12.34 -6.56
CA LEU A 115 -4.38 11.51 -5.73
C LEU A 115 -5.83 11.64 -6.18
N VAL A 116 -6.29 12.86 -6.45
CA VAL A 116 -7.63 13.09 -7.01
C VAL A 116 -7.79 12.38 -8.35
N GLU A 117 -6.86 12.58 -9.30
CA GLU A 117 -6.90 11.92 -10.60
C GLU A 117 -6.93 10.38 -10.51
N ARG A 118 -6.21 9.84 -9.54
CA ARG A 118 -6.15 8.38 -9.33
C ARG A 118 -7.48 7.81 -8.84
N PHE A 119 -8.15 8.47 -7.91
CA PHE A 119 -9.34 7.92 -7.25
C PHE A 119 -10.66 8.36 -7.90
N GLU A 120 -10.69 9.55 -8.52
CA GLU A 120 -11.88 10.05 -9.22
C GLU A 120 -11.88 9.70 -10.72
N GLY A 121 -10.74 9.25 -11.25
CA GLY A 121 -10.56 8.92 -12.66
C GLY A 121 -10.10 10.10 -13.52
N ARG A 122 -9.63 9.76 -14.73
CA ARG A 122 -9.16 10.72 -15.74
C ARG A 122 -10.26 10.94 -16.79
N GLY A 123 -11.28 11.70 -16.50
CA GLY A 123 -12.34 11.99 -17.45
C GLY A 123 -12.76 13.46 -17.41
N ASP A 124 -13.36 13.95 -18.50
CA ASP A 124 -13.89 15.32 -18.56
C ASP A 124 -14.98 15.55 -17.51
N ASP A 125 -15.71 14.50 -17.11
CA ASP A 125 -16.71 14.54 -16.05
C ASP A 125 -16.10 14.65 -14.64
N ALA A 126 -14.93 14.06 -14.39
CA ALA A 126 -14.23 14.14 -13.12
C ALA A 126 -13.54 15.49 -12.91
N ARG A 127 -13.04 16.12 -13.98
CA ARG A 127 -12.32 17.41 -13.93
C ARG A 127 -13.18 18.60 -13.53
N GLY A 128 -14.49 18.55 -13.77
CA GLY A 128 -15.39 19.67 -13.46
C GLY A 128 -15.85 19.74 -12.03
N LEU A 129 -16.03 18.59 -11.38
CA LEU A 129 -16.63 18.51 -10.02
C LEU A 129 -15.61 18.22 -8.91
N TYR A 130 -14.53 17.51 -9.22
CA TYR A 130 -13.59 16.98 -8.24
C TYR A 130 -12.12 17.40 -8.45
N ALA A 131 -11.81 18.12 -9.51
CA ALA A 131 -10.49 18.73 -9.68
C ALA A 131 -10.20 19.66 -8.49
N VAL A 132 -8.93 19.68 -8.08
CA VAL A 132 -8.50 20.71 -7.11
C VAL A 132 -8.85 22.06 -7.72
N PRO A 133 -9.75 22.85 -7.11
CA PRO A 133 -10.23 24.09 -7.69
C PRO A 133 -9.07 25.04 -7.97
N ASN A 134 -9.10 25.69 -9.12
CA ASN A 134 -8.13 26.73 -9.50
C ASN A 134 -8.42 28.05 -8.74
N ASP A 135 -8.85 27.93 -7.48
CA ASP A 135 -9.16 29.02 -6.56
C ASP A 135 -7.97 29.19 -5.60
N ALA A 136 -7.29 30.32 -5.69
CA ALA A 136 -6.12 30.64 -4.88
C ALA A 136 -6.40 30.51 -3.38
N ALA A 137 -7.58 30.87 -2.89
CA ALA A 137 -7.93 30.75 -1.48
C ALA A 137 -8.13 29.29 -1.05
N PHE A 138 -8.57 28.42 -1.95
CA PHE A 138 -8.68 26.98 -1.69
C PHE A 138 -7.30 26.32 -1.67
N VAL A 139 -6.45 26.62 -2.65
CA VAL A 139 -5.06 26.14 -2.71
C VAL A 139 -4.30 26.54 -1.46
N GLU A 140 -4.38 27.80 -1.04
CA GLU A 140 -3.75 28.30 0.18
C GLU A 140 -4.24 27.58 1.46
N ARG A 141 -5.52 27.17 1.51
CA ARG A 141 -6.04 26.34 2.63
C ARG A 141 -5.47 24.94 2.60
N LEU A 142 -5.34 24.31 1.44
CA LEU A 142 -4.73 22.98 1.29
C LEU A 142 -3.28 23.01 1.74
N GLU A 143 -2.49 23.98 1.29
CA GLU A 143 -1.09 24.18 1.67
C GLU A 143 -0.93 24.37 3.18
N ARG A 144 -1.84 25.16 3.80
CA ARG A 144 -1.82 25.36 5.26
C ARG A 144 -2.25 24.14 6.04
N GLY A 145 -3.12 23.30 5.48
CA GLY A 145 -3.74 22.16 6.13
C GLY A 145 -3.02 20.83 5.92
N THR A 146 -2.07 20.75 4.99
CA THR A 146 -1.39 19.51 4.63
C THR A 146 0.12 19.65 4.52
N VAL A 147 0.83 18.54 4.66
CA VAL A 147 2.27 18.43 4.44
C VAL A 147 2.53 17.24 3.53
N GLY A 148 3.09 17.50 2.34
CA GLY A 148 3.53 16.48 1.42
C GLY A 148 4.85 15.86 1.83
N PHE A 149 5.03 14.58 1.55
CA PHE A 149 6.29 13.89 1.78
C PHE A 149 6.66 12.97 0.62
N ARG A 150 7.97 12.74 0.48
CA ARG A 150 8.58 11.73 -0.37
C ARG A 150 9.41 10.81 0.50
N LEU A 151 9.20 9.51 0.40
CA LEU A 151 9.99 8.51 1.10
C LEU A 151 10.72 7.63 0.09
N THR A 152 12.04 7.79 0.00
CA THR A 152 12.92 6.81 -0.64
C THR A 152 13.36 5.82 0.43
N PRO A 153 12.86 4.56 0.39
CA PRO A 153 13.12 3.65 1.49
C PRO A 153 14.58 3.21 1.53
N THR A 154 15.19 3.29 2.70
CA THR A 154 16.54 2.75 2.97
C THR A 154 16.50 1.27 3.33
N ARG A 155 15.33 0.78 3.76
CA ARG A 155 15.08 -0.61 4.10
C ARG A 155 13.70 -1.04 3.62
N VAL A 156 13.65 -2.19 2.94
CA VAL A 156 12.39 -2.80 2.50
C VAL A 156 12.33 -4.24 2.97
N THR A 157 11.21 -4.62 3.59
CA THR A 157 10.90 -6.01 3.95
C THR A 157 9.54 -6.35 3.39
N ALA A 158 9.49 -7.29 2.45
CA ALA A 158 8.24 -7.73 1.87
C ALA A 158 8.05 -9.24 2.03
N LYS A 159 6.83 -9.64 2.40
CA LYS A 159 6.47 -11.04 2.64
C LYS A 159 5.26 -11.42 1.80
N ARG A 160 5.34 -12.64 1.27
CA ARG A 160 4.24 -13.29 0.55
C ARG A 160 4.13 -14.72 1.07
N LYS A 161 3.07 -15.00 1.82
CA LYS A 161 2.71 -16.33 2.30
C LYS A 161 1.36 -16.70 1.70
N LEU A 162 1.36 -17.55 0.69
CA LEU A 162 0.20 -17.92 -0.13
C LEU A 162 0.10 -19.44 -0.33
N SER A 163 0.53 -20.22 0.68
CA SER A 163 0.58 -21.68 0.64
C SER A 163 1.49 -22.24 -0.47
N GLN A 164 2.56 -21.51 -0.84
CA GLN A 164 3.46 -21.87 -1.94
C GLN A 164 4.21 -23.19 -1.72
N ASN A 165 4.28 -23.68 -0.49
CA ASN A 165 4.91 -24.94 -0.12
C ASN A 165 3.96 -26.14 -0.19
N ARG A 166 2.73 -25.96 -0.66
CA ARG A 166 1.72 -27.01 -0.77
C ARG A 166 1.67 -27.56 -2.20
N PRO A 167 1.21 -28.84 -2.37
CA PRO A 167 0.90 -29.40 -3.68
C PRO A 167 -0.07 -28.52 -4.46
N ALA A 168 0.00 -28.54 -5.80
CA ALA A 168 -0.81 -27.69 -6.65
C ALA A 168 -2.33 -27.92 -6.44
N GLU A 169 -2.74 -29.18 -6.32
CA GLU A 169 -4.11 -29.56 -6.04
C GLU A 169 -4.67 -28.97 -4.73
N VAL A 170 -3.85 -28.91 -3.69
CA VAL A 170 -4.22 -28.30 -2.40
C VAL A 170 -4.34 -26.79 -2.55
N VAL A 171 -3.43 -26.15 -3.29
CA VAL A 171 -3.50 -24.72 -3.58
C VAL A 171 -4.78 -24.37 -4.33
N GLU A 172 -5.18 -25.18 -5.32
CA GLU A 172 -6.42 -25.01 -6.06
C GLU A 172 -7.66 -25.12 -5.14
N THR A 173 -7.70 -26.15 -4.28
CA THR A 173 -8.81 -26.29 -3.30
C THR A 173 -8.91 -25.09 -2.37
N ILE A 174 -7.79 -24.52 -1.93
CA ILE A 174 -7.77 -23.31 -1.11
C ILE A 174 -8.31 -22.10 -1.90
N ILE A 175 -7.90 -21.94 -3.15
CA ILE A 175 -8.35 -20.84 -4.03
C ILE A 175 -9.88 -20.93 -4.24
N ASP A 176 -10.38 -22.12 -4.52
CA ASP A 176 -11.82 -22.35 -4.72
C ASP A 176 -12.61 -22.08 -3.44
N GLY A 177 -12.11 -22.52 -2.28
CA GLY A 177 -12.70 -22.24 -0.99
C GLY A 177 -12.75 -20.74 -0.66
N LEU A 178 -11.67 -20.02 -0.90
CA LEU A 178 -11.62 -18.56 -0.72
C LEU A 178 -12.60 -17.83 -1.65
N THR A 179 -12.69 -18.28 -2.91
CA THR A 179 -13.63 -17.72 -3.89
C THR A 179 -15.08 -17.94 -3.47
N ALA A 180 -15.42 -19.15 -3.00
CA ALA A 180 -16.74 -19.48 -2.50
C ALA A 180 -17.13 -18.66 -1.24
N GLU A 181 -16.16 -18.27 -0.42
CA GLU A 181 -16.35 -17.38 0.73
C GLU A 181 -16.31 -15.88 0.38
N GLY A 182 -16.23 -15.52 -0.90
CA GLY A 182 -16.17 -14.11 -1.36
C GLY A 182 -14.82 -13.41 -1.10
N ARG A 183 -13.76 -14.15 -0.80
CA ARG A 183 -12.40 -13.63 -0.57
C ARG A 183 -11.63 -13.49 -1.90
N HIS A 184 -12.22 -12.75 -2.84
CA HIS A 184 -11.78 -12.68 -4.24
C HIS A 184 -10.37 -12.10 -4.41
N GLU A 185 -9.99 -11.10 -3.62
CA GLU A 185 -8.67 -10.50 -3.72
C GLU A 185 -7.56 -11.48 -3.33
N LEU A 186 -7.73 -12.22 -2.24
CA LEU A 186 -6.75 -13.22 -1.80
C LEU A 186 -6.72 -14.42 -2.76
N SER A 187 -7.86 -14.91 -3.23
CA SER A 187 -7.92 -16.00 -4.20
C SER A 187 -7.21 -15.63 -5.51
N ALA A 188 -7.44 -14.41 -6.03
CA ALA A 188 -6.77 -13.91 -7.22
C ALA A 188 -5.25 -13.79 -7.04
N GLU A 189 -4.79 -13.30 -5.87
CA GLU A 189 -3.37 -13.19 -5.56
C GLU A 189 -2.70 -14.58 -5.44
N MET A 190 -3.40 -15.55 -4.85
CA MET A 190 -2.93 -16.94 -4.79
C MET A 190 -2.86 -17.57 -6.18
N ARG A 191 -3.87 -17.36 -7.03
CA ARG A 191 -3.89 -17.82 -8.44
C ARG A 191 -2.70 -17.27 -9.19
N ARG A 192 -2.48 -15.96 -9.14
CA ARG A 192 -1.34 -15.30 -9.78
C ARG A 192 0.02 -15.87 -9.32
N ALA A 193 0.14 -16.13 -8.02
CA ALA A 193 1.36 -16.73 -7.47
C ALA A 193 1.56 -18.19 -7.90
N ALA A 194 0.49 -18.96 -8.08
CA ALA A 194 0.54 -20.33 -8.60
C ALA A 194 0.97 -20.35 -10.08
N ASP A 195 0.35 -19.51 -10.92
CA ASP A 195 0.66 -19.40 -12.35
C ASP A 195 2.12 -18.99 -12.61
N ALA A 196 2.66 -18.10 -11.77
CA ALA A 196 4.07 -17.68 -11.88
C ALA A 196 5.07 -18.80 -11.58
N ARG A 197 4.67 -19.89 -10.89
CA ARG A 197 5.51 -21.04 -10.60
C ARG A 197 5.58 -22.05 -11.75
N VAL A 198 4.59 -22.02 -12.63
CA VAL A 198 4.46 -22.96 -13.78
C VAL A 198 5.16 -22.40 -15.01
N ARG A 199 5.45 -21.10 -15.05
CA ARG A 199 6.21 -20.49 -16.15
C ARG A 199 7.72 -20.69 -15.92
N PRO A 200 8.41 -21.37 -16.86
CA PRO A 200 9.86 -21.60 -16.77
C PRO A 200 10.66 -20.30 -16.82
#